data_c8f108511e446880426f6eeb5f2fdda0
#
_entry.id   c8f108511e446880426f6eeb5f2fdda0
#
_cell.length_a   1.000
_cell.length_b   1.000
_cell.length_c   1.000
_cell.angle_alpha   90.00
_cell.angle_beta   90.00
_cell.angle_gamma   90.00
#
_symmetry.space_group_name_H-M   'P 1'
#
loop_
_entity.id
_entity.type
_entity.pdbx_description
1 polymer ?
#
loop_
_entity_poly.entity_id
_entity_poly.type
_entity_poly.pdbx_seq_one_letter_code
_entity_poly.pdbx_strand_id
1 'polypeptide(L)'
;TIADWRSRHAALRIDLVRGNHDAHAGDPPADLEIQCTSEVLRIGAFVGVHEPTEREDGYVIAGHLHPHVSLGGRGRQHVRLPAFVFGPRVGVLPAFSSFTGSGMHERSDTDTTFVIAGDEVLPVRTRS
;
A
#
# COMPACT_ATOMS: atom_id res chain seq x y z
N THR A 1 -13.62 0.21 18.04
CA THR A 1 -14.14 -0.07 16.68
C THR A 1 -13.61 0.94 15.66
N ILE A 2 -13.79 0.69 14.37
CA ILE A 2 -13.43 1.64 13.31
C ILE A 2 -14.24 2.93 13.42
N ALA A 3 -15.50 2.84 13.82
CA ALA A 3 -16.36 4.00 14.07
C ALA A 3 -15.82 4.88 15.21
N ASP A 4 -15.36 4.27 16.30
CA ASP A 4 -14.72 5.01 17.41
C ASP A 4 -13.43 5.69 16.99
N TRP A 5 -12.64 5.02 16.15
CA TRP A 5 -11.43 5.61 15.56
C TRP A 5 -11.81 6.80 14.66
N ARG A 6 -12.80 6.61 13.79
CA ARG A 6 -13.26 7.65 12.86
C ARG A 6 -13.79 8.89 13.59
N SER A 7 -14.55 8.71 14.67
CA SER A 7 -15.08 9.84 15.45
C SER A 7 -13.95 10.67 16.09
N ARG A 8 -12.87 10.03 16.53
CA ARG A 8 -11.68 10.73 17.05
C ARG A 8 -10.86 11.45 15.97
N HIS A 9 -11.07 11.11 14.71
CA HIS A 9 -10.34 11.64 13.54
C HIS A 9 -11.31 12.26 12.52
N ALA A 10 -12.40 12.89 13.00
CA ALA A 10 -13.45 13.42 12.14
C ALA A 10 -12.96 14.47 11.12
N ALA A 11 -11.92 15.23 11.47
CA ALA A 11 -11.31 16.20 10.57
C ALA A 11 -10.42 15.58 9.46
N LEU A 12 -10.10 14.28 9.56
CA LEU A 12 -9.26 13.61 8.56
C LEU A 12 -10.11 13.31 7.33
N ARG A 13 -9.70 13.84 6.18
CA ARG A 13 -10.26 13.41 4.89
C ARG A 13 -9.69 12.05 4.53
N ILE A 14 -10.56 11.12 4.15
CA ILE A 14 -10.19 9.76 3.72
C ILE A 14 -10.77 9.54 2.33
N ASP A 15 -9.89 9.21 1.39
CA ASP A 15 -10.26 8.86 0.02
C ASP A 15 -9.87 7.40 -0.23
N LEU A 16 -10.78 6.61 -0.79
CA LEU A 16 -10.61 5.22 -1.17
C LEU A 16 -10.65 5.10 -2.70
N VAL A 17 -9.58 4.59 -3.29
CA VAL A 17 -9.59 4.13 -4.67
C VAL A 17 -10.04 2.67 -4.67
N ARG A 18 -11.21 2.39 -5.28
CA ARG A 18 -11.76 1.04 -5.32
C ARG A 18 -10.85 0.08 -6.08
N GLY A 19 -10.67 -1.09 -5.50
CA GLY A 19 -9.95 -2.20 -6.10
C GLY A 19 -10.89 -3.25 -6.70
N ASN A 20 -10.31 -4.29 -7.28
CA ASN A 20 -11.05 -5.40 -7.89
C ASN A 20 -11.89 -6.19 -6.88
N HIS A 21 -11.52 -6.21 -5.61
CA HIS A 21 -12.28 -6.87 -4.54
C HIS A 21 -13.48 -6.05 -4.07
N ASP A 22 -13.44 -4.72 -4.19
CA ASP A 22 -14.50 -3.83 -3.72
C ASP A 22 -15.79 -3.96 -4.54
N ALA A 23 -15.69 -4.44 -5.77
CA ALA A 23 -16.84 -4.74 -6.63
C ALA A 23 -17.80 -5.78 -6.01
N HIS A 24 -17.31 -6.62 -5.12
CA HIS A 24 -18.10 -7.65 -4.43
C HIS A 24 -18.36 -7.30 -2.96
N ALA A 25 -17.48 -6.60 -2.31
CA ALA A 25 -17.59 -6.23 -0.89
C ALA A 25 -18.49 -4.99 -0.67
N GLY A 26 -18.60 -4.13 -1.68
CA GLY A 26 -19.30 -2.85 -1.58
C GLY A 26 -18.47 -1.76 -0.90
N ASP A 27 -19.00 -0.56 -0.89
CA ASP A 27 -18.36 0.61 -0.26
C ASP A 27 -18.42 0.52 1.28
N PRO A 28 -17.47 1.16 1.96
CA PRO A 28 -17.53 1.33 3.41
C PRO A 28 -18.83 1.98 3.86
N PRO A 29 -19.29 1.69 5.10
CA PRO A 29 -20.48 2.34 5.66
C PRO A 29 -20.41 3.87 5.56
N ALA A 30 -21.55 4.49 5.23
CA ALA A 30 -21.62 5.94 4.97
C ALA A 30 -21.25 6.80 6.18
N ASP A 31 -21.44 6.30 7.39
CA ASP A 31 -21.09 6.95 8.65
C ASP A 31 -19.57 7.09 8.86
N LEU A 32 -18.76 6.36 8.09
CA LEU A 32 -17.30 6.52 8.09
C LEU A 32 -16.83 7.72 7.25
N GLU A 33 -17.71 8.32 6.46
CA GLU A 33 -17.41 9.49 5.62
C GLU A 33 -16.15 9.32 4.74
N ILE A 34 -16.01 8.12 4.15
CA ILE A 34 -14.92 7.78 3.22
C ILE A 34 -15.40 8.08 1.81
N GLN A 35 -14.64 8.91 1.09
CA GLN A 35 -14.95 9.22 -0.31
C GLN A 35 -14.39 8.13 -1.23
N CYS A 36 -15.27 7.41 -1.94
CA CYS A 36 -14.88 6.30 -2.79
C CYS A 36 -14.87 6.72 -4.27
N THR A 37 -13.81 6.38 -4.98
CA THR A 37 -13.69 6.57 -6.42
C THR A 37 -13.25 5.29 -7.11
N SER A 38 -13.74 5.04 -8.32
CA SER A 38 -13.23 3.99 -9.23
C SER A 38 -12.23 4.54 -10.25
N GLU A 39 -12.01 5.84 -10.19
CA GLU A 39 -11.12 6.56 -11.08
C GLU A 39 -9.80 6.88 -10.38
N VAL A 40 -8.98 7.62 -11.07
CA VAL A 40 -7.70 8.11 -10.58
C VAL A 40 -7.92 9.17 -9.50
N LEU A 41 -7.27 9.01 -8.37
CA LEU A 41 -7.22 10.01 -7.31
C LEU A 41 -6.00 10.92 -7.48
N ARG A 42 -6.20 12.22 -7.61
CA ARG A 42 -5.10 13.19 -7.77
C ARG A 42 -4.86 13.95 -6.47
N ILE A 43 -3.62 13.91 -5.98
CA ILE A 43 -3.19 14.64 -4.79
C ILE A 43 -1.85 15.33 -5.11
N GLY A 44 -1.91 16.58 -5.52
CA GLY A 44 -0.71 17.32 -5.93
C GLY A 44 0.02 16.63 -7.08
N ALA A 45 1.30 16.30 -6.89
CA ALA A 45 2.13 15.58 -7.85
C ALA A 45 1.90 14.05 -7.87
N PHE A 46 1.05 13.54 -6.98
CA PHE A 46 0.77 12.13 -6.85
C PHE A 46 -0.53 11.72 -7.54
N VAL A 47 -0.52 10.51 -8.07
CA VAL A 47 -1.66 9.89 -8.74
C VAL A 47 -1.96 8.56 -8.07
N GLY A 48 -3.04 8.50 -7.29
CA GLY A 48 -3.51 7.29 -6.64
C GLY A 48 -4.30 6.41 -7.59
N VAL A 49 -3.91 5.15 -7.72
CA VAL A 49 -4.59 4.12 -8.53
C VAL A 49 -4.60 2.79 -7.78
N HIS A 50 -5.47 1.85 -8.16
CA HIS A 50 -5.45 0.52 -7.55
C HIS A 50 -4.27 -0.32 -8.04
N GLU A 51 -4.12 -0.46 -9.34
CA GLU A 51 -3.05 -1.26 -9.95
C GLU A 51 -1.84 -0.38 -10.34
N PRO A 52 -0.61 -0.82 -10.04
CA PRO A 52 0.59 -0.05 -10.33
C PRO A 52 0.87 0.00 -11.83
N THR A 53 0.52 1.12 -12.44
CA THR A 53 0.76 1.40 -13.86
C THR A 53 1.38 2.77 -13.99
N GLU A 54 2.53 2.88 -14.67
CA GLU A 54 3.18 4.17 -14.91
C GLU A 54 2.26 5.15 -15.65
N ARG A 55 2.36 6.41 -15.27
CA ARG A 55 1.61 7.52 -15.87
C ARG A 55 2.54 8.70 -16.14
N GLU A 56 2.20 9.46 -17.17
CA GLU A 56 2.95 10.67 -17.53
C GLU A 56 2.55 11.88 -16.70
N ASP A 57 1.37 11.85 -16.08
CA ASP A 57 0.74 12.96 -15.40
C ASP A 57 1.01 13.01 -13.89
N GLY A 58 1.94 12.21 -13.37
CA GLY A 58 2.36 12.27 -11.99
C GLY A 58 3.06 11.00 -11.49
N TYR A 59 3.57 11.06 -10.25
CA TYR A 59 4.11 9.90 -9.58
C TYR A 59 2.98 9.02 -9.05
N VAL A 60 2.97 7.76 -9.48
CA VAL A 60 1.91 6.82 -9.12
C VAL A 60 2.11 6.27 -7.72
N ILE A 61 1.05 6.25 -6.92
CA ILE A 61 0.95 5.49 -5.67
C ILE A 61 -0.14 4.45 -5.86
N ALA A 62 0.20 3.18 -5.69
CA ALA A 62 -0.72 2.07 -5.92
C ALA A 62 -0.68 1.02 -4.80
N GLY A 63 -1.71 0.21 -4.73
CA GLY A 63 -1.81 -0.97 -3.88
C GLY A 63 -1.69 -2.26 -4.67
N HIS A 64 -2.67 -3.15 -4.53
CA HIS A 64 -2.91 -4.38 -5.28
C HIS A 64 -1.87 -5.49 -5.09
N LEU A 65 -0.59 -5.22 -5.27
CA LEU A 65 0.47 -6.24 -5.30
C LEU A 65 0.88 -6.78 -3.92
N HIS A 66 0.54 -6.10 -2.83
CA HIS A 66 0.88 -6.48 -1.45
C HIS A 66 2.36 -6.88 -1.27
N PRO A 67 3.32 -6.01 -1.58
CA PRO A 67 4.73 -6.37 -1.57
C PRO A 67 5.23 -6.78 -0.20
N HIS A 68 6.10 -7.78 -0.18
CA HIS A 68 6.77 -8.29 1.02
C HIS A 68 8.27 -8.46 0.76
N VAL A 69 9.05 -8.37 1.83
CA VAL A 69 10.46 -8.75 1.82
C VAL A 69 10.64 -9.98 2.70
N SER A 70 11.28 -11.01 2.17
CA SER A 70 11.68 -12.18 2.92
C SER A 70 13.09 -11.98 3.46
N LEU A 71 13.24 -12.00 4.78
CA LEU A 71 14.51 -11.93 5.46
C LEU A 71 14.87 -13.33 5.96
N GLY A 72 16.00 -13.88 5.51
CA GLY A 72 16.55 -15.13 6.00
C GLY A 72 17.45 -14.88 7.21
N GLY A 73 17.21 -15.60 8.31
CA GLY A 73 18.09 -15.66 9.48
C GLY A 73 19.01 -16.87 9.45
N ARG A 74 19.83 -17.06 10.50
CA ARG A 74 20.60 -18.29 10.70
C ARG A 74 19.63 -19.46 10.94
N GLY A 75 19.81 -20.53 10.18
CA GLY A 75 18.89 -21.67 10.20
C GLY A 75 17.74 -21.52 9.18
N ARG A 76 16.66 -22.29 9.35
CA ARG A 76 15.48 -22.27 8.46
C ARG A 76 14.45 -21.17 8.80
N GLN A 77 14.84 -20.14 9.53
CA GLN A 77 13.94 -19.06 9.89
C GLN A 77 13.84 -18.05 8.77
N HIS A 78 12.66 -17.95 8.18
CA HIS A 78 12.31 -16.92 7.21
C HIS A 78 11.21 -16.06 7.80
N VAL A 79 11.44 -14.75 7.85
CA VAL A 79 10.44 -13.75 8.23
C VAL A 79 10.03 -13.02 6.97
N ARG A 80 8.73 -12.92 6.72
CA ARG A 80 8.16 -12.11 5.64
C ARG A 80 7.58 -10.84 6.25
N LEU A 81 8.09 -9.71 5.81
CA LEU A 81 7.64 -8.40 6.28
C LEU A 81 6.94 -7.64 5.16
N PRO A 82 5.79 -7.01 5.43
CA PRO A 82 5.15 -6.11 4.47
C PRO A 82 6.10 -4.99 4.09
N ALA A 83 6.07 -4.57 2.83
CA ALA A 83 7.02 -3.60 2.32
C ALA A 83 6.36 -2.48 1.50
N PHE A 84 6.93 -1.28 1.61
CA PHE A 84 6.76 -0.21 0.64
C PHE A 84 7.87 -0.36 -0.40
N VAL A 85 7.53 -0.27 -1.68
CA VAL A 85 8.49 -0.33 -2.78
C VAL A 85 8.33 0.90 -3.66
N PHE A 86 9.32 1.75 -3.71
CA PHE A 86 9.30 3.00 -4.46
C PHE A 86 10.29 2.95 -5.62
N GLY A 87 9.76 2.80 -6.82
CA GLY A 87 10.51 2.93 -8.05
C GLY A 87 10.58 4.38 -8.55
N PRO A 88 11.19 4.63 -9.71
CA PRO A 88 11.36 5.99 -10.25
C PRO A 88 10.04 6.71 -10.55
N ARG A 89 8.98 5.98 -10.88
CA ARG A 89 7.68 6.52 -11.32
C ARG A 89 6.48 5.96 -10.57
N VAL A 90 6.64 4.83 -9.90
CA VAL A 90 5.56 4.11 -9.21
C VAL A 90 6.01 3.69 -7.83
N GLY A 91 5.22 4.02 -6.82
CA GLY A 91 5.32 3.49 -5.46
C GLY A 91 4.21 2.49 -5.20
N VAL A 92 4.54 1.32 -4.66
CA VAL A 92 3.59 0.29 -4.29
C VAL A 92 3.52 0.17 -2.77
N LEU A 93 2.31 0.31 -2.24
CA LEU A 93 2.04 0.24 -0.81
C LEU A 93 1.82 -1.21 -0.37
N PRO A 94 2.20 -1.58 0.86
CA PRO A 94 1.87 -2.87 1.43
C PRO A 94 0.36 -3.00 1.66
N ALA A 95 -0.11 -4.24 1.85
CA ALA A 95 -1.48 -4.47 2.30
C ALA A 95 -1.74 -3.81 3.66
N PHE A 96 -2.89 -3.19 3.81
CA PHE A 96 -3.30 -2.58 5.08
C PHE A 96 -3.75 -3.64 6.10
N SER A 97 -4.21 -4.81 5.63
CA SER A 97 -4.71 -5.91 6.46
C SER A 97 -3.78 -7.13 6.40
N SER A 98 -3.66 -7.84 7.51
CA SER A 98 -2.94 -9.11 7.61
C SER A 98 -3.65 -10.30 6.92
N PHE A 99 -4.90 -10.13 6.53
CA PHE A 99 -5.72 -11.19 5.89
C PHE A 99 -5.60 -11.23 4.36
N THR A 100 -4.75 -10.42 3.78
CA THR A 100 -4.55 -10.40 2.33
C THR A 100 -3.46 -11.39 1.91
N GLY A 101 -3.66 -12.03 0.76
CA GLY A 101 -2.61 -12.83 0.14
C GLY A 101 -1.36 -11.99 -0.13
N SER A 102 -0.22 -12.64 -0.22
CA SER A 102 1.05 -11.98 -0.55
C SER A 102 1.30 -12.07 -2.05
N GLY A 103 1.42 -10.94 -2.70
CA GLY A 103 2.00 -10.85 -4.04
C GLY A 103 3.53 -10.86 -3.98
N MET A 104 4.19 -11.44 -4.98
CA MET A 104 5.61 -11.21 -5.18
C MET A 104 5.76 -10.00 -6.10
N HIS A 105 6.37 -8.95 -5.59
CA HIS A 105 6.80 -7.84 -6.42
C HIS A 105 8.29 -8.04 -6.73
N GLU A 106 8.63 -8.17 -8.01
CA GLU A 106 10.02 -8.18 -8.44
C GLU A 106 10.59 -6.77 -8.24
N ARG A 107 11.57 -6.68 -7.34
CA ARG A 107 12.27 -5.43 -7.06
C ARG A 107 13.31 -5.19 -8.14
N SER A 108 13.38 -3.95 -8.61
CA SER A 108 14.48 -3.46 -9.43
C SER A 108 15.62 -2.94 -8.54
N ASP A 109 16.83 -2.92 -9.07
CA ASP A 109 17.99 -2.32 -8.38
C ASP A 109 17.84 -0.81 -8.17
N THR A 110 16.91 -0.18 -8.88
CA THR A 110 16.55 1.25 -8.74
C THR A 110 15.50 1.51 -7.67
N ASP A 111 14.89 0.47 -7.09
CA ASP A 111 13.82 0.62 -6.12
C ASP A 111 14.37 0.92 -4.72
N THR A 112 13.73 1.87 -4.06
CA THR A 112 13.91 2.10 -2.62
C THR A 112 12.83 1.34 -1.87
N THR A 113 13.25 0.44 -0.97
CA THR A 113 12.34 -0.44 -0.23
C THR A 113 12.42 -0.18 1.27
N PHE A 114 11.25 -0.12 1.91
CA PHE A 114 11.11 -0.07 3.36
C PHE A 114 10.23 -1.22 3.83
N VAL A 115 10.54 -1.82 4.96
CA VAL A 115 9.74 -2.90 5.58
C VAL A 115 9.07 -2.43 6.85
N ILE A 116 7.92 -3.00 7.15
CA ILE A 116 7.23 -2.82 8.41
C ILE A 116 7.63 -3.96 9.34
N ALA A 117 8.31 -3.63 10.43
CA ALA A 117 8.77 -4.57 11.45
C ALA A 117 8.22 -4.16 12.80
N GLY A 118 7.12 -4.78 13.23
CA GLY A 118 6.37 -4.36 14.41
C GLY A 118 5.76 -2.97 14.24
N ASP A 119 6.20 -2.01 15.03
CA ASP A 119 5.79 -0.60 15.02
C ASP A 119 6.79 0.33 14.31
N GLU A 120 7.82 -0.23 13.67
CA GLU A 120 8.86 0.51 12.98
C GLU A 120 8.81 0.30 11.46
N VAL A 121 9.21 1.34 10.72
CA VAL A 121 9.46 1.28 9.27
C VAL A 121 10.96 1.42 9.03
N LEU A 122 11.57 0.38 8.46
CA LEU A 122 13.01 0.28 8.31
C LEU A 122 13.42 0.19 6.83
N PRO A 123 14.50 0.91 6.41
CA PRO A 123 15.01 0.79 5.06
C PRO A 123 15.67 -0.58 4.83
N VAL A 124 15.39 -1.17 3.67
CA VAL A 124 16.08 -2.39 3.22
C VAL A 124 17.27 -1.98 2.37
N ARG A 125 18.48 -2.27 2.85
CA ARG A 125 19.69 -2.07 2.06
C ARG A 125 19.83 -3.23 1.09
N THR A 126 19.84 -2.95 -0.20
CA THR A 126 20.35 -3.89 -1.21
C THR A 126 21.85 -4.07 -0.95
N ARG A 127 22.27 -5.31 -0.74
CA ARG A 127 23.72 -5.59 -0.75
C ARG A 127 24.20 -5.37 -2.19
N SER A 128 25.09 -4.42 -2.34
CA SER A 128 25.90 -4.25 -3.55
C SER A 128 26.76 -5.49 -3.75
#